data_57701f73ff31f9544727ebf885f3e6c9
#
_entry.id   57701f73ff31f9544727ebf885f3e6c9
#
_cell.length_a   1.000
_cell.length_b   1.000
_cell.length_c   1.000
_cell.angle_alpha   90.00
_cell.angle_beta   90.00
_cell.angle_gamma   90.00
#
_symmetry.space_group_name_H-M   'P 1'
#
loop_
_entity.id
_entity.type
_entity.pdbx_description
1 polymer ?
#
loop_
_entity_poly.entity_id
_entity_poly.type
_entity_poly.pdbx_seq_one_letter_code
_entity_poly.pdbx_strand_id
1 'polypeptide(L)'
;MEQVYKSITEVRAEEMPSRNGRTSKWEHLATELLLRLEQTPASKALRVEFVNKDELRRGSFSLRKWFQKYDVSVTTRKLVENGTAVLYVQRGPDYKK
;
A
#
# COMPACT_ATOMS: atom_id res chain seq x y z
N MET A 1 25.41 0.14 -38.82
CA MET A 1 24.41 0.96 -38.08
C MET A 1 24.46 0.63 -36.61
N GLU A 2 24.64 1.64 -35.79
CA GLU A 2 24.69 1.42 -34.36
C GLU A 2 23.30 1.12 -33.81
N GLN A 3 23.29 0.16 -32.91
CA GLN A 3 22.08 -0.23 -32.21
C GLN A 3 21.87 0.73 -31.04
N VAL A 4 20.73 1.40 -30.99
CA VAL A 4 20.44 2.38 -29.96
C VAL A 4 19.68 1.80 -28.77
N TYR A 5 19.34 0.52 -28.82
CA TYR A 5 18.71 -0.17 -27.70
C TYR A 5 19.17 -1.62 -27.69
N LYS A 6 19.03 -2.27 -26.54
CA LYS A 6 19.47 -3.65 -26.38
C LYS A 6 18.37 -4.66 -26.64
N SER A 7 17.17 -4.40 -26.13
CA SER A 7 16.08 -5.33 -26.28
C SER A 7 14.75 -4.64 -26.01
N ILE A 8 13.69 -5.27 -26.50
CA ILE A 8 12.33 -4.87 -26.18
C ILE A 8 11.68 -6.05 -25.49
N THR A 9 11.18 -5.83 -24.28
CA THR A 9 10.55 -6.88 -23.49
C THR A 9 9.17 -6.43 -23.06
N GLU A 10 8.21 -7.32 -23.19
CA GLU A 10 6.86 -7.06 -22.73
C GLU A 10 6.80 -7.24 -21.22
N VAL A 11 6.22 -6.26 -20.54
CA VAL A 11 6.03 -6.31 -19.09
C VAL A 11 4.59 -5.96 -18.78
N ARG A 12 4.17 -6.27 -17.56
CA ARG A 12 2.84 -5.89 -17.13
C ARG A 12 2.76 -4.38 -16.96
N ALA A 13 1.60 -3.82 -17.28
CA ALA A 13 1.40 -2.38 -17.13
C ALA A 13 1.66 -1.90 -15.71
N GLU A 14 1.33 -2.73 -14.73
CA GLU A 14 1.54 -2.41 -13.31
C GLU A 14 3.01 -2.38 -12.90
N GLU A 15 3.90 -2.94 -13.73
CA GLU A 15 5.34 -2.90 -13.49
C GLU A 15 5.97 -1.62 -14.02
N MET A 16 5.21 -0.81 -14.73
CA MET A 16 5.72 0.46 -15.23
C MET A 16 5.99 1.43 -14.07
N PRO A 17 7.14 2.12 -14.12
CA PRO A 17 7.37 3.19 -13.16
C PRO A 17 6.30 4.28 -13.26
N SER A 18 6.08 4.99 -12.19
CA SER A 18 5.15 6.10 -12.20
C SER A 18 5.63 7.18 -13.17
N ARG A 19 4.70 8.06 -13.54
CA ARG A 19 4.95 9.13 -14.50
C ARG A 19 6.13 10.01 -14.12
N ASN A 20 6.37 10.16 -12.83
CA ASN A 20 7.45 11.00 -12.33
C ASN A 20 8.74 10.23 -12.09
N GLY A 21 8.84 9.03 -12.63
CA GLY A 21 10.01 8.19 -12.47
C GLY A 21 10.11 7.56 -11.08
N ARG A 22 9.08 7.69 -10.29
CA ARG A 22 9.02 7.07 -8.98
C ARG A 22 7.91 6.07 -8.92
N THR A 23 8.26 4.84 -8.56
CA THR A 23 7.25 3.85 -8.20
C THR A 23 6.96 4.03 -6.73
N SER A 24 5.73 4.37 -6.41
CA SER A 24 5.36 4.51 -5.01
C SER A 24 5.25 3.13 -4.38
N LYS A 25 6.13 2.83 -3.45
CA LYS A 25 6.05 1.57 -2.71
C LYS A 25 4.75 1.48 -1.91
N TRP A 26 4.16 2.64 -1.61
CA TRP A 26 2.90 2.70 -0.88
C TRP A 26 1.71 2.30 -1.73
N GLU A 27 1.78 2.52 -3.04
CA GLU A 27 0.71 2.08 -3.95
C GLU A 27 0.64 0.56 -4.01
N HIS A 28 1.78 -0.11 -4.07
CA HIS A 28 1.82 -1.57 -4.06
C HIS A 28 1.25 -2.11 -2.75
N LEU A 29 1.65 -1.51 -1.64
CA LEU A 29 1.16 -1.92 -0.33
C LEU A 29 -0.34 -1.67 -0.21
N ALA A 30 -0.82 -0.52 -0.66
CA ALA A 30 -2.24 -0.18 -0.61
C ALA A 30 -3.08 -1.18 -1.41
N THR A 31 -2.63 -1.51 -2.62
CA THR A 31 -3.32 -2.48 -3.47
C THR A 31 -3.38 -3.85 -2.82
N GLU A 32 -2.25 -4.29 -2.26
CA GLU A 32 -2.17 -5.56 -1.55
C GLU A 32 -3.12 -5.58 -0.35
N LEU A 33 -3.14 -4.50 0.42
CA LEU A 33 -4.03 -4.40 1.57
C LEU A 33 -5.49 -4.44 1.14
N LEU A 34 -5.82 -3.76 0.06
CA LEU A 34 -7.19 -3.77 -0.44
C LEU A 34 -7.64 -5.18 -0.82
N LEU A 35 -6.80 -5.90 -1.55
CA LEU A 35 -7.09 -7.28 -1.93
C LEU A 35 -7.28 -8.17 -0.71
N ARG A 36 -6.44 -8.01 0.30
CA ARG A 36 -6.53 -8.79 1.53
C ARG A 36 -7.75 -8.42 2.35
N LEU A 37 -8.12 -7.13 2.38
CA LEU A 37 -9.31 -6.68 3.09
C LEU A 37 -10.59 -7.25 2.49
N GLU A 38 -10.62 -7.46 1.20
CA GLU A 38 -11.77 -8.08 0.54
C GLU A 38 -12.00 -9.51 1.02
N GLN A 39 -10.93 -10.17 1.46
CA GLN A 39 -10.98 -11.54 1.97
C GLN A 39 -11.02 -11.61 3.49
N THR A 40 -10.88 -10.48 4.17
CA THR A 40 -10.81 -10.41 5.62
C THR A 40 -12.13 -9.91 6.18
N PRO A 41 -12.77 -10.66 7.09
CA PRO A 41 -14.04 -10.20 7.67
C PRO A 41 -13.84 -8.93 8.52
N ALA A 42 -14.93 -8.19 8.71
CA ALA A 42 -14.89 -6.94 9.46
C ALA A 42 -14.45 -7.11 10.92
N SER A 43 -14.57 -8.33 11.44
CA SER A 43 -14.16 -8.64 12.81
C SER A 43 -12.65 -8.82 12.98
N LYS A 44 -11.91 -8.83 11.86
CA LYS A 44 -10.47 -9.02 11.88
C LYS A 44 -9.76 -7.84 11.24
N ALA A 45 -8.51 -7.65 11.60
CA ALA A 45 -7.67 -6.59 11.06
C ALA A 45 -6.41 -7.17 10.43
N LEU A 46 -5.86 -6.44 9.49
CA LEU A 46 -4.56 -6.77 8.91
C LEU A 46 -3.47 -6.06 9.72
N ARG A 47 -2.38 -6.76 9.96
CA ARG A 47 -1.24 -6.22 10.70
C ARG A 47 -0.08 -6.02 9.73
N VAL A 48 0.38 -4.79 9.61
CA VAL A 48 1.51 -4.47 8.73
C VAL A 48 2.67 -3.99 9.58
N GLU A 49 3.78 -4.70 9.51
CA GLU A 49 4.97 -4.33 10.25
C GLU A 49 5.91 -3.53 9.36
N PHE A 50 6.38 -2.40 9.86
CA PHE A 50 7.30 -1.52 9.13
C PHE A 50 8.70 -1.61 9.70
N VAL A 51 9.67 -1.22 8.89
CA VAL A 51 11.08 -1.29 9.26
C VAL A 51 11.39 -0.42 10.47
N ASN A 52 10.77 0.77 10.53
CA ASN A 52 10.97 1.68 11.64
C ASN A 52 9.78 2.62 11.79
N LYS A 53 9.85 3.46 12.82
CA LYS A 53 8.80 4.40 13.17
C LYS A 53 8.54 5.44 12.07
N ASP A 54 9.58 5.89 11.39
CA ASP A 54 9.45 6.88 10.32
C ASP A 54 8.73 6.29 9.12
N GLU A 55 9.05 5.05 8.77
CA GLU A 55 8.37 4.35 7.68
C GLU A 55 6.89 4.12 8.03
N LEU A 56 6.60 3.78 9.28
CA LEU A 56 5.23 3.64 9.74
C LEU A 56 4.46 4.94 9.56
N ARG A 57 5.04 6.07 9.96
CA ARG A 57 4.39 7.36 9.85
C ARG A 57 4.12 7.74 8.40
N ARG A 58 5.13 7.59 7.55
CA ARG A 58 5.01 7.90 6.12
C ARG A 58 4.02 6.98 5.43
N GLY A 59 4.12 5.70 5.70
CA GLY A 59 3.23 4.70 5.12
C GLY A 59 1.79 4.90 5.54
N SER A 60 1.56 5.15 6.82
CA SER A 60 0.24 5.40 7.35
C SER A 60 -0.43 6.59 6.66
N PHE A 61 0.31 7.68 6.51
CA PHE A 61 -0.20 8.88 5.86
C PHE A 61 -0.51 8.62 4.38
N SER A 62 0.41 7.96 3.68
CA SER A 62 0.24 7.67 2.25
C SER A 62 -0.90 6.70 2.00
N LEU A 63 -1.03 5.67 2.85
CA LEU A 63 -2.11 4.70 2.73
C LEU A 63 -3.47 5.34 2.99
N ARG A 64 -3.55 6.20 3.99
CA ARG A 64 -4.81 6.89 4.28
C ARG A 64 -5.24 7.77 3.10
N LYS A 65 -4.30 8.49 2.51
CA LYS A 65 -4.58 9.30 1.32
C LYS A 65 -5.03 8.44 0.16
N TRP A 66 -4.37 7.33 -0.06
CA TRP A 66 -4.71 6.42 -1.14
C TRP A 66 -6.12 5.87 -0.98
N PHE A 67 -6.46 5.37 0.21
CA PHE A 67 -7.79 4.84 0.47
C PHE A 67 -8.85 5.92 0.34
N GLN A 68 -8.55 7.13 0.78
CA GLN A 68 -9.47 8.25 0.67
C GLN A 68 -9.71 8.62 -0.80
N LYS A 69 -8.66 8.61 -1.60
CA LYS A 69 -8.74 8.91 -3.03
C LYS A 69 -9.66 7.91 -3.77
N TYR A 70 -9.61 6.66 -3.38
CA TYR A 70 -10.39 5.61 -4.01
C TYR A 70 -11.68 5.28 -3.24
N ASP A 71 -12.03 6.13 -2.30
CA ASP A 71 -13.28 6.02 -1.52
C ASP A 71 -13.41 4.67 -0.81
N VAL A 72 -12.31 4.22 -0.23
CA VAL A 72 -12.28 2.98 0.56
C VAL A 72 -12.30 3.34 2.03
N SER A 73 -13.34 2.92 2.75
CA SER A 73 -13.49 3.18 4.18
C SER A 73 -12.67 2.16 4.98
N VAL A 74 -11.68 2.65 5.71
CA VAL A 74 -10.84 1.81 6.57
C VAL A 74 -10.62 2.48 7.92
N THR A 75 -10.41 1.67 8.93
CA THR A 75 -9.99 2.11 10.25
C THR A 75 -8.55 1.70 10.44
N THR A 76 -7.70 2.63 10.87
CA THR A 76 -6.28 2.33 11.07
C THR A 76 -5.87 2.66 12.50
N ARG A 77 -4.93 1.87 13.03
CA ARG A 77 -4.32 2.09 14.33
C ARG A 77 -2.83 1.87 14.23
N LYS A 78 -2.06 2.74 14.86
CA LYS A 78 -0.60 2.63 14.88
C LYS A 78 -0.15 2.15 16.26
N LEU A 79 0.85 1.28 16.26
CA LEU A 79 1.47 0.81 17.51
C LEU A 79 2.97 0.77 17.34
N VAL A 80 3.69 1.42 18.24
CA VAL A 80 5.15 1.34 18.31
C VAL A 80 5.51 0.79 19.66
N GLU A 81 6.12 -0.40 19.68
CA GLU A 81 6.44 -1.08 20.93
C GLU A 81 7.73 -1.87 20.75
N ASN A 82 8.66 -1.73 21.68
CA ASN A 82 9.93 -2.45 21.69
C ASN A 82 10.67 -2.39 20.33
N GLY A 83 10.67 -1.21 19.70
CA GLY A 83 11.33 -1.04 18.41
C GLY A 83 10.53 -1.55 17.23
N THR A 84 9.37 -2.13 17.46
CA THR A 84 8.49 -2.61 16.40
C THR A 84 7.45 -1.56 16.05
N ALA A 85 7.34 -1.24 14.77
CA ALA A 85 6.39 -0.26 14.27
C ALA A 85 5.34 -0.98 13.44
N VAL A 86 4.10 -0.91 13.86
CA VAL A 86 3.00 -1.70 13.27
C VAL A 86 1.82 -0.81 12.96
N LEU A 87 1.20 -1.07 11.83
CA LEU A 87 -0.07 -0.46 11.44
C LEU A 87 -1.13 -1.55 11.35
N TYR A 88 -2.24 -1.36 12.05
CA TYR A 88 -3.41 -2.22 11.93
C TYR A 88 -4.41 -1.57 10.99
N VAL A 89 -4.91 -2.34 10.04
CA VAL A 89 -5.88 -1.87 9.05
C VAL A 89 -7.10 -2.78 9.09
N GLN A 90 -8.26 -2.19 9.26
CA GLN A 90 -9.53 -2.91 9.37
C GLN A 90 -10.56 -2.23 8.46
N ARG A 91 -11.54 -2.99 7.98
CA ARG A 91 -12.65 -2.40 7.25
C ARG A 91 -13.35 -1.36 8.10
N GLY A 92 -13.58 -0.19 7.51
CA GLY A 92 -14.33 0.85 8.20
C GLY A 92 -15.83 0.58 8.14
N PRO A 93 -16.61 1.40 8.86
CA PRO A 93 -18.06 1.21 8.95
C PRO A 93 -18.77 1.33 7.61
N ASP A 94 -18.20 2.08 6.67
CA ASP A 94 -18.80 2.28 5.35
C ASP A 94 -18.08 1.50 4.25
N TYR A 95 -17.34 0.46 4.63
CA TYR A 95 -16.59 -0.33 3.65
C TYR A 95 -17.55 -1.04 2.70
N LYS A 96 -17.32 -0.86 1.40
CA LYS A 96 -18.07 -1.52 0.35
C LYS A 96 -17.14 -2.41 -0.45
N LYS A 97 -17.62 -3.56 -0.79
CA LYS A 97 -16.90 -4.45 -1.71
C LYS A 97 -16.94 -3.92 -3.13
#